data_27fe3ab6020838393533fb32c21e3c07
#
_entry.id   27fe3ab6020838393533fb32c21e3c07
#
_cell.length_a   1.000
_cell.length_b   1.000
_cell.length_c   1.000
_cell.angle_alpha   90.00
_cell.angle_beta   90.00
_cell.angle_gamma   90.00
#
_symmetry.space_group_name_H-M   'P 1'
#
loop_
_entity.id
_entity.type
_entity.pdbx_description
1 polymer ?
#
loop_
_entity_poly.entity_id
_entity_poly.type
_entity_poly.pdbx_seq_one_letter_code
_entity_poly.pdbx_strand_id
1 'polypeptide(L)'
;AIEFLNKPYADIFTILTSYPSLENYLSPFMDAWQGGAQDQLQGQIASAKIPLSRMISPQLYWVMTGDDFTLDLNNPEHPKILCVGNNPDRQNIYSAALGLYNSRIVKLVNKKGQLKSSIIIDELPTIYFRGIDNLIATARSNKVAVCLGFQDFSQLTRDYGEKEAKVIQNTVGNIFS
;
A
#
# COMPACT_ATOMS: atom_id res chain seq x y z
N ALA A 1 9.74 -2.21 11.89
CA ALA A 1 8.58 -1.54 12.55
C ALA A 1 7.91 -2.48 13.55
N ILE A 2 7.47 -3.69 13.17
CA ILE A 2 6.70 -4.60 14.04
C ILE A 2 7.51 -5.03 15.26
N GLU A 3 8.75 -5.46 15.09
CA GLU A 3 9.65 -5.80 16.20
C GLU A 3 9.90 -4.62 17.14
N PHE A 4 10.00 -3.42 16.57
CA PHE A 4 10.13 -2.19 17.35
C PHE A 4 8.90 -1.95 18.24
N LEU A 5 7.69 -2.10 17.70
CA LEU A 5 6.45 -1.97 18.48
C LEU A 5 6.27 -3.03 19.58
N ASN A 6 7.04 -4.11 19.55
CA ASN A 6 7.04 -5.15 20.60
C ASN A 6 8.03 -4.89 21.72
N LYS A 7 8.83 -3.82 21.63
CA LYS A 7 9.74 -3.41 22.72
C LYS A 7 8.96 -2.77 23.88
N PRO A 8 9.57 -2.69 25.08
CA PRO A 8 9.01 -1.94 26.19
C PRO A 8 8.73 -0.48 25.81
N TYR A 9 7.65 0.11 26.30
CA TYR A 9 7.28 1.49 25.97
C TYR A 9 8.38 2.50 26.31
N ALA A 10 9.10 2.29 27.41
CA ALA A 10 10.24 3.13 27.78
C ALA A 10 11.28 3.19 26.65
N ASP A 11 11.62 2.05 26.05
CA ASP A 11 12.61 1.97 24.97
C ASP A 11 12.07 2.63 23.70
N ILE A 12 10.79 2.37 23.37
CA ILE A 12 10.12 2.94 22.20
C ILE A 12 10.14 4.47 22.30
N PHE A 13 9.69 5.02 23.41
CA PHE A 13 9.62 6.46 23.60
C PHE A 13 11.00 7.11 23.69
N THR A 14 11.97 6.48 24.34
CA THR A 14 13.35 6.98 24.38
C THR A 14 13.93 7.14 22.98
N ILE A 15 13.72 6.14 22.11
CA ILE A 15 14.21 6.21 20.74
C ILE A 15 13.43 7.26 19.92
N LEU A 16 12.10 7.26 20.00
CA LEU A 16 11.29 8.16 19.18
C LEU A 16 11.46 9.63 19.57
N THR A 17 11.63 9.94 20.87
CA THR A 17 11.85 11.32 21.34
C THR A 17 13.23 11.85 20.98
N SER A 18 14.19 11.00 20.61
CA SER A 18 15.48 11.45 20.07
C SER A 18 15.37 12.14 18.70
N TYR A 19 14.20 12.05 18.04
CA TYR A 19 13.91 12.69 16.76
C TYR A 19 12.94 13.88 16.95
N PRO A 20 13.42 15.15 16.98
CA PRO A 20 12.58 16.33 17.23
C PRO A 20 11.42 16.47 16.25
N SER A 21 11.57 15.98 15.01
CA SER A 21 10.52 16.01 13.98
C SER A 21 9.28 15.17 14.32
N LEU A 22 9.39 14.27 15.30
CA LEU A 22 8.30 13.38 15.73
C LEU A 22 7.56 13.91 16.97
N GLU A 23 8.02 14.96 17.62
CA GLU A 23 7.50 15.46 18.90
C GLU A 23 5.98 15.67 18.86
N ASN A 24 5.48 16.40 17.88
CA ASN A 24 4.04 16.68 17.75
C ASN A 24 3.19 15.41 17.53
N TYR A 25 3.76 14.37 16.92
CA TYR A 25 3.06 13.10 16.72
C TYR A 25 3.09 12.21 17.95
N LEU A 26 4.10 12.37 18.80
CA LEU A 26 4.30 11.56 19.99
C LEU A 26 3.57 12.10 21.21
N SER A 27 3.31 13.40 21.28
CA SER A 27 2.72 14.08 22.44
C SER A 27 1.49 13.33 22.99
N PRO A 28 0.46 12.96 22.22
CA PRO A 28 -0.72 12.27 22.76
C PRO A 28 -0.40 10.90 23.39
N PHE A 29 0.61 10.20 22.88
CA PHE A 29 1.04 8.91 23.41
C PHE A 29 1.90 9.08 24.66
N MET A 30 2.74 10.10 24.69
CA MET A 30 3.57 10.44 25.84
C MET A 30 2.71 10.89 27.02
N ASP A 31 1.68 11.71 26.77
CA ASP A 31 0.74 12.17 27.78
C ASP A 31 -0.02 10.99 28.41
N ALA A 32 -0.47 10.04 27.59
CA ALA A 32 -1.12 8.82 28.07
C ALA A 32 -0.16 7.94 28.90
N TRP A 33 1.10 7.83 28.48
CA TRP A 33 2.11 7.02 29.18
C TRP A 33 2.51 7.63 30.51
N GLN A 34 2.79 8.94 30.57
CA GLN A 34 3.20 9.66 31.77
C GLN A 34 2.03 9.94 32.72
N GLY A 35 0.84 10.16 32.15
CA GLY A 35 -0.39 10.38 32.92
C GLY A 35 -1.00 9.13 33.53
N GLY A 36 -0.40 7.94 33.32
CA GLY A 36 -0.87 6.68 33.89
C GLY A 36 -2.07 6.06 33.16
N ALA A 37 -2.47 6.58 31.99
CA ALA A 37 -3.54 6.03 31.15
C ALA A 37 -3.04 4.85 30.30
N GLN A 38 -2.46 3.85 30.96
CA GLN A 38 -1.79 2.73 30.27
C GLN A 38 -2.76 1.89 29.43
N ASP A 39 -3.99 1.68 29.87
CA ASP A 39 -4.98 0.92 29.12
C ASP A 39 -5.34 1.62 27.81
N GLN A 40 -5.46 2.94 27.81
CA GLN A 40 -5.69 3.72 26.61
C GLN A 40 -4.50 3.63 25.65
N LEU A 41 -3.29 3.75 26.16
CA LEU A 41 -2.06 3.62 25.37
C LEU A 41 -1.95 2.22 24.76
N GLN A 42 -2.22 1.17 25.54
CA GLN A 42 -2.23 -0.21 25.03
C GLN A 42 -3.25 -0.40 23.91
N GLY A 43 -4.46 0.13 24.05
CA GLY A 43 -5.50 0.09 23.02
C GLY A 43 -5.07 0.77 21.72
N GLN A 44 -4.46 1.94 21.81
CA GLN A 44 -3.95 2.67 20.65
C GLN A 44 -2.82 1.91 19.94
N ILE A 45 -1.86 1.39 20.69
CA ILE A 45 -0.75 0.62 20.13
C ILE A 45 -1.24 -0.72 19.57
N ALA A 46 -2.18 -1.40 20.23
CA ALA A 46 -2.77 -2.64 19.76
C ALA A 46 -3.49 -2.45 18.42
N SER A 47 -4.17 -1.32 18.23
CA SER A 47 -4.82 -0.97 16.96
C SER A 47 -3.86 -0.88 15.79
N ALA A 48 -2.60 -0.53 16.03
CA ALA A 48 -1.54 -0.56 15.02
C ALA A 48 -0.88 -1.95 14.92
N LYS A 49 -0.64 -2.62 16.05
CA LYS A 49 0.02 -3.93 16.09
C LYS A 49 -0.76 -5.03 15.40
N ILE A 50 -2.09 -5.08 15.60
CA ILE A 50 -2.94 -6.15 15.07
C ILE A 50 -2.90 -6.23 13.54
N PRO A 51 -3.12 -5.14 12.78
CA PRO A 51 -2.98 -5.16 11.33
C PRO A 51 -1.57 -5.50 10.87
N LEU A 52 -0.55 -4.94 11.53
CA LEU A 52 0.84 -5.17 11.17
C LEU A 52 1.29 -6.62 11.45
N SER A 53 0.77 -7.26 12.50
CA SER A 53 1.11 -8.65 12.80
C SER A 53 0.70 -9.63 11.69
N ARG A 54 -0.33 -9.30 10.91
CA ARG A 54 -0.75 -10.09 9.75
C ARG A 54 0.28 -10.11 8.64
N MET A 55 1.17 -9.13 8.60
CA MET A 55 2.28 -9.06 7.63
C MET A 55 3.54 -9.81 8.09
N ILE A 56 3.52 -10.44 9.26
CA ILE A 56 4.67 -11.20 9.76
C ILE A 56 4.61 -12.60 9.15
N SER A 57 5.39 -12.82 8.09
CA SER A 57 5.69 -14.16 7.59
C SER A 57 7.13 -14.20 7.10
N PRO A 58 7.82 -15.36 7.18
CA PRO A 58 9.20 -15.48 6.69
C PRO A 58 9.33 -15.06 5.22
N GLN A 59 8.32 -15.37 4.40
CA GLN A 59 8.30 -15.03 2.98
C GLN A 59 8.19 -13.52 2.76
N LEU A 60 7.28 -12.84 3.47
CA LEU A 60 7.16 -11.38 3.39
C LEU A 60 8.39 -10.69 3.96
N TYR A 61 8.96 -11.19 5.05
CA TYR A 61 10.20 -10.66 5.61
C TYR A 61 11.31 -10.68 4.56
N TRP A 62 11.50 -11.83 3.89
CA TRP A 62 12.48 -11.97 2.82
C TRP A 62 12.29 -10.94 1.70
N VAL A 63 11.07 -10.84 1.18
CA VAL A 63 10.75 -9.91 0.08
C VAL A 63 10.88 -8.45 0.50
N MET A 64 10.44 -8.10 1.72
CA MET A 64 10.40 -6.71 2.18
C MET A 64 11.76 -6.19 2.69
N THR A 65 12.72 -7.06 2.96
CA THR A 65 14.09 -6.70 3.37
C THR A 65 15.10 -6.76 2.24
N GLY A 66 14.72 -7.29 1.07
CA GLY A 66 15.55 -7.25 -0.13
C GLY A 66 15.61 -5.84 -0.74
N ASP A 67 16.71 -5.55 -1.43
CA ASP A 67 16.93 -4.30 -2.18
C ASP A 67 17.61 -4.61 -3.52
N ASP A 68 17.01 -5.56 -4.25
CA ASP A 68 17.61 -6.08 -5.49
C ASP A 68 17.31 -5.16 -6.70
N PHE A 69 16.26 -4.33 -6.62
CA PHE A 69 15.85 -3.43 -7.68
C PHE A 69 15.00 -2.26 -7.16
N THR A 70 14.94 -1.20 -7.96
CA THR A 70 14.10 -0.03 -7.67
C THR A 70 12.74 -0.12 -8.35
N LEU A 71 11.70 0.44 -7.73
CA LEU A 71 10.32 0.40 -8.23
C LEU A 71 9.99 1.48 -9.28
N ASP A 72 10.95 2.26 -9.75
CA ASP A 72 10.83 3.22 -10.83
C ASP A 72 10.91 2.52 -12.21
N LEU A 73 9.94 1.69 -12.49
CA LEU A 73 9.97 0.69 -13.57
C LEU A 73 10.13 1.28 -14.97
N ASN A 74 9.60 2.48 -15.21
CA ASN A 74 9.67 3.19 -16.48
C ASN A 74 10.73 4.29 -16.53
N ASN A 75 11.75 4.17 -15.67
CA ASN A 75 12.93 5.05 -15.71
C ASN A 75 13.65 4.91 -17.06
N PRO A 76 13.92 6.02 -17.78
CA PRO A 76 14.60 5.97 -19.08
C PRO A 76 15.98 5.32 -19.05
N GLU A 77 16.71 5.43 -17.96
CA GLU A 77 18.07 4.88 -17.82
C GLU A 77 18.07 3.38 -17.53
N HIS A 78 17.05 2.91 -16.76
CA HIS A 78 16.97 1.53 -16.31
C HIS A 78 15.54 1.01 -16.37
N PRO A 79 14.94 0.86 -17.59
CA PRO A 79 13.55 0.36 -17.72
C PRO A 79 13.46 -1.09 -17.29
N LYS A 80 12.36 -1.44 -16.62
CA LYS A 80 12.13 -2.77 -16.06
C LYS A 80 10.71 -3.26 -16.36
N ILE A 81 10.56 -4.57 -16.38
CA ILE A 81 9.26 -5.24 -16.34
C ILE A 81 9.15 -5.93 -14.98
N LEU A 82 8.08 -5.65 -14.27
CA LEU A 82 7.78 -6.29 -12.99
C LEU A 82 6.51 -7.12 -13.12
N CYS A 83 6.63 -8.40 -12.78
CA CYS A 83 5.49 -9.30 -12.64
C CYS A 83 5.28 -9.59 -11.15
N VAL A 84 4.06 -9.36 -10.66
CA VAL A 84 3.70 -9.60 -9.25
C VAL A 84 2.57 -10.60 -9.22
N GLY A 85 2.83 -11.75 -8.59
CA GLY A 85 1.83 -12.80 -8.39
C GLY A 85 1.14 -12.70 -7.03
N ASN A 86 -0.13 -13.08 -6.97
CA ASN A 86 -0.87 -13.29 -5.74
C ASN A 86 -1.10 -14.78 -5.51
N ASN A 87 -1.16 -15.20 -4.25
CA ASN A 87 -1.51 -16.57 -3.88
C ASN A 87 -2.89 -16.56 -3.21
N PRO A 88 -3.92 -17.20 -3.81
CA PRO A 88 -5.28 -17.21 -3.27
C PRO A 88 -5.36 -17.78 -1.84
N ASP A 89 -4.57 -18.81 -1.54
CA ASP A 89 -4.57 -19.46 -0.22
C ASP A 89 -4.05 -18.56 0.90
N ARG A 90 -3.27 -17.52 0.55
CA ARG A 90 -2.64 -16.58 1.48
C ARG A 90 -3.01 -15.13 1.19
N GLN A 91 -4.08 -14.89 0.51
CA GLN A 91 -4.53 -13.56 0.09
C GLN A 91 -4.61 -12.58 1.26
N ASN A 92 -5.12 -13.00 2.42
CA ASN A 92 -5.25 -12.16 3.61
C ASN A 92 -3.90 -11.65 4.15
N ILE A 93 -2.81 -12.38 3.88
CA ILE A 93 -1.46 -12.01 4.31
C ILE A 93 -0.80 -11.14 3.25
N TYR A 94 -0.91 -11.52 1.97
CA TYR A 94 -0.19 -10.87 0.88
C TYR A 94 -0.87 -9.60 0.37
N SER A 95 -2.19 -9.48 0.52
CA SER A 95 -2.93 -8.30 0.03
C SER A 95 -2.42 -6.97 0.61
N ALA A 96 -2.02 -6.96 1.88
CA ALA A 96 -1.46 -5.75 2.50
C ALA A 96 -0.10 -5.36 1.91
N ALA A 97 0.79 -6.33 1.67
CA ALA A 97 2.08 -6.10 1.03
C ALA A 97 1.91 -5.69 -0.44
N LEU A 98 1.04 -6.38 -1.18
CA LEU A 98 0.71 -6.04 -2.56
C LEU A 98 0.11 -4.64 -2.68
N GLY A 99 -0.79 -4.26 -1.78
CA GLY A 99 -1.35 -2.91 -1.72
C GLY A 99 -0.28 -1.84 -1.49
N LEU A 100 0.70 -2.10 -0.63
CA LEU A 100 1.83 -1.21 -0.40
C LEU A 100 2.70 -1.06 -1.66
N TYR A 101 3.09 -2.16 -2.31
CA TYR A 101 3.85 -2.14 -3.55
C TYR A 101 3.09 -1.40 -4.65
N ASN A 102 1.82 -1.74 -4.87
CA ASN A 102 0.99 -1.13 -5.90
C ASN A 102 0.87 0.39 -5.70
N SER A 103 0.59 0.84 -4.47
CA SER A 103 0.48 2.27 -4.18
C SER A 103 1.80 3.01 -4.42
N ARG A 104 2.94 2.36 -4.19
CA ARG A 104 4.26 2.94 -4.45
C ARG A 104 4.60 2.97 -5.93
N ILE A 105 4.35 1.87 -6.65
CA ILE A 105 4.58 1.74 -8.09
C ILE A 105 3.80 2.81 -8.85
N VAL A 106 2.51 2.99 -8.55
CA VAL A 106 1.68 4.02 -9.19
C VAL A 106 2.30 5.40 -9.07
N LYS A 107 2.75 5.77 -7.89
CA LYS A 107 3.38 7.08 -7.65
C LYS A 107 4.70 7.27 -8.40
N LEU A 108 5.43 6.19 -8.65
CA LEU A 108 6.72 6.25 -9.35
C LEU A 108 6.55 6.21 -10.86
N VAL A 109 5.62 5.39 -11.36
CA VAL A 109 5.38 5.18 -12.80
C VAL A 109 4.57 6.33 -13.40
N ASN A 110 3.59 6.87 -12.65
CA ASN A 110 2.71 7.92 -13.12
C ASN A 110 3.32 9.32 -12.94
N LYS A 111 4.46 9.56 -13.58
CA LYS A 111 5.20 10.83 -13.55
C LYS A 111 5.51 11.33 -14.94
N LYS A 112 5.70 12.65 -15.07
CA LYS A 112 6.22 13.27 -16.30
C LYS A 112 7.69 12.90 -16.52
N GLY A 113 8.10 12.81 -17.78
CA GLY A 113 9.49 12.56 -18.15
C GLY A 113 9.90 11.09 -18.12
N GLN A 114 8.99 10.18 -17.78
CA GLN A 114 9.22 8.74 -17.78
C GLN A 114 8.92 8.13 -19.17
N LEU A 115 9.41 6.91 -19.41
CA LEU A 115 9.06 6.14 -20.60
C LEU A 115 7.57 5.81 -20.64
N LYS A 116 7.04 5.60 -21.85
CA LYS A 116 5.72 5.02 -22.03
C LYS A 116 5.69 3.65 -21.34
N SER A 117 4.64 3.42 -20.57
CA SER A 117 4.52 2.17 -19.79
C SER A 117 3.09 1.68 -19.75
N SER A 118 2.90 0.47 -19.25
CA SER A 118 1.58 -0.10 -19.02
C SER A 118 1.50 -0.73 -17.63
N ILE A 119 0.32 -0.64 -17.03
CA ILE A 119 -0.05 -1.35 -15.81
C ILE A 119 -1.18 -2.29 -16.20
N ILE A 120 -0.96 -3.58 -16.05
CA ILE A 120 -1.92 -4.63 -16.38
C ILE A 120 -2.25 -5.35 -15.08
N ILE A 121 -3.51 -5.33 -14.69
CA ILE A 121 -4.01 -5.97 -13.47
C ILE A 121 -5.04 -7.01 -13.91
N ASP A 122 -4.70 -8.26 -13.72
CA ASP A 122 -5.64 -9.37 -13.87
C ASP A 122 -6.36 -9.59 -12.53
N GLU A 123 -7.68 -9.75 -12.57
CA GLU A 123 -8.54 -9.97 -11.41
C GLU A 123 -8.43 -8.84 -10.36
N LEU A 124 -8.71 -7.60 -10.78
CA LEU A 124 -8.64 -6.39 -9.94
C LEU A 124 -9.34 -6.50 -8.57
N PRO A 125 -10.51 -7.14 -8.41
CA PRO A 125 -11.18 -7.30 -7.11
C PRO A 125 -10.37 -8.07 -6.07
N THR A 126 -9.43 -8.93 -6.48
CA THR A 126 -8.60 -9.71 -5.54
C THR A 126 -7.46 -8.91 -4.94
N ILE A 127 -7.15 -7.75 -5.51
CA ILE A 127 -6.06 -6.88 -5.07
C ILE A 127 -6.62 -5.50 -4.81
N TYR A 128 -6.76 -5.12 -3.52
CA TYR A 128 -7.15 -3.75 -3.21
C TYR A 128 -6.06 -2.76 -3.63
N PHE A 129 -6.36 -1.97 -4.65
CA PHE A 129 -5.43 -1.04 -5.25
C PHE A 129 -5.88 0.39 -5.00
N ARG A 130 -5.56 0.92 -3.84
CA ARG A 130 -5.98 2.26 -3.43
C ARG A 130 -5.49 3.33 -4.40
N GLY A 131 -6.40 4.15 -4.90
CA GLY A 131 -6.11 5.26 -5.80
C GLY A 131 -6.01 4.86 -7.27
N ILE A 132 -6.55 3.69 -7.64
CA ILE A 132 -6.62 3.25 -9.04
C ILE A 132 -7.45 4.21 -9.89
N ASP A 133 -8.50 4.80 -9.34
CA ASP A 133 -9.33 5.82 -9.95
C ASP A 133 -8.51 7.05 -10.36
N ASN A 134 -7.68 7.55 -9.46
CA ASN A 134 -6.77 8.67 -9.74
C ASN A 134 -5.70 8.29 -10.78
N LEU A 135 -5.17 7.07 -10.72
CA LEU A 135 -4.26 6.58 -11.74
C LEU A 135 -4.92 6.64 -13.12
N ILE A 136 -6.11 6.05 -13.29
CA ILE A 136 -6.81 6.00 -14.59
C ILE A 136 -7.05 7.42 -15.11
N ALA A 137 -7.48 8.34 -14.25
CA ALA A 137 -7.75 9.73 -14.61
C ALA A 137 -6.50 10.50 -15.09
N THR A 138 -5.32 10.19 -14.56
CA THR A 138 -4.07 10.94 -14.81
C THR A 138 -3.06 10.21 -15.70
N ALA A 139 -3.20 8.90 -15.86
CA ALA A 139 -2.27 8.03 -16.56
C ALA A 139 -2.01 8.46 -18.03
N ARG A 140 -3.06 8.91 -18.72
CA ARG A 140 -2.96 9.36 -20.12
C ARG A 140 -1.95 10.49 -20.31
N SER A 141 -1.95 11.49 -19.42
CA SER A 141 -1.03 12.63 -19.50
C SER A 141 0.43 12.24 -19.25
N ASN A 142 0.65 11.14 -18.56
CA ASN A 142 1.96 10.58 -18.24
C ASN A 142 2.34 9.39 -19.15
N LYS A 143 1.54 9.15 -20.20
CA LYS A 143 1.78 8.07 -21.18
C LYS A 143 1.78 6.66 -20.55
N VAL A 144 0.93 6.44 -19.54
CA VAL A 144 0.73 5.14 -18.89
C VAL A 144 -0.59 4.55 -19.38
N ALA A 145 -0.53 3.38 -20.00
CA ALA A 145 -1.71 2.60 -20.34
C ALA A 145 -2.14 1.76 -19.13
N VAL A 146 -3.45 1.68 -18.88
CA VAL A 146 -3.99 0.87 -17.79
C VAL A 146 -4.96 -0.15 -18.36
N CYS A 147 -4.75 -1.41 -18.05
CA CYS A 147 -5.64 -2.52 -18.40
C CYS A 147 -6.09 -3.21 -17.10
N LEU A 148 -7.40 -3.29 -16.91
CA LEU A 148 -8.01 -3.87 -15.71
C LEU A 148 -8.86 -5.06 -16.12
N GLY A 149 -8.53 -6.26 -15.62
CA GLY A 149 -9.32 -7.47 -15.76
C GLY A 149 -10.16 -7.73 -14.52
N PHE A 150 -11.42 -8.11 -14.70
CA PHE A 150 -12.31 -8.60 -13.64
C PHE A 150 -13.52 -9.28 -14.30
N GLN A 151 -14.20 -10.13 -13.54
CA GLN A 151 -15.29 -10.94 -14.08
C GLN A 151 -16.63 -10.22 -14.04
N ASP A 152 -16.89 -9.43 -12.99
CA ASP A 152 -18.18 -8.80 -12.76
C ASP A 152 -18.06 -7.47 -12.01
N PHE A 153 -18.84 -6.47 -12.41
CA PHE A 153 -18.91 -5.17 -11.75
C PHE A 153 -19.43 -5.22 -10.31
N SER A 154 -20.23 -6.24 -9.98
CA SER A 154 -20.71 -6.40 -8.60
C SER A 154 -19.56 -6.69 -7.63
N GLN A 155 -18.56 -7.46 -8.06
CA GLN A 155 -17.35 -7.72 -7.28
C GLN A 155 -16.56 -6.42 -7.06
N LEU A 156 -16.41 -5.62 -8.12
CA LEU A 156 -15.73 -4.34 -8.04
C LEU A 156 -16.46 -3.39 -7.05
N THR A 157 -17.79 -3.34 -7.12
CA THR A 157 -18.61 -2.54 -6.21
C THR A 157 -18.50 -3.01 -4.76
N ARG A 158 -18.45 -4.30 -4.51
CA ARG A 158 -18.28 -4.87 -3.18
C ARG A 158 -16.95 -4.49 -2.54
N ASP A 159 -15.85 -4.56 -3.32
CA ASP A 159 -14.49 -4.48 -2.78
C ASP A 159 -13.93 -3.04 -2.82
N TYR A 160 -14.37 -2.21 -3.75
CA TYR A 160 -13.96 -0.80 -3.89
C TYR A 160 -15.03 0.20 -3.43
N GLY A 161 -16.26 -0.26 -3.23
CA GLY A 161 -17.40 0.59 -2.95
C GLY A 161 -18.03 1.20 -4.21
N GLU A 162 -19.30 1.58 -4.10
CA GLU A 162 -20.11 2.02 -5.25
C GLU A 162 -19.52 3.26 -5.95
N LYS A 163 -19.00 4.20 -5.17
CA LYS A 163 -18.46 5.46 -5.73
C LYS A 163 -17.20 5.21 -6.56
N GLU A 164 -16.25 4.46 -6.03
CA GLU A 164 -14.97 4.19 -6.70
C GLU A 164 -15.18 3.28 -7.93
N ALA A 165 -16.04 2.26 -7.81
CA ALA A 165 -16.40 1.40 -8.92
C ALA A 165 -17.05 2.19 -10.09
N LYS A 166 -17.95 3.14 -9.80
CA LYS A 166 -18.52 4.02 -10.82
C LYS A 166 -17.49 4.95 -11.47
N VAL A 167 -16.54 5.47 -10.68
CA VAL A 167 -15.46 6.30 -11.25
C VAL A 167 -14.60 5.48 -12.20
N ILE A 168 -14.21 4.27 -11.80
CA ILE A 168 -13.45 3.35 -12.67
C ILE A 168 -14.22 3.11 -13.96
N GLN A 169 -15.49 2.71 -13.90
CA GLN A 169 -16.33 2.42 -15.05
C GLN A 169 -16.49 3.62 -16.02
N ASN A 170 -16.65 4.83 -15.48
CA ASN A 170 -16.87 6.03 -16.28
C ASN A 170 -15.58 6.64 -16.86
N THR A 171 -14.42 6.27 -16.31
CA THR A 171 -13.14 6.87 -16.71
C THR A 171 -12.39 6.00 -17.72
N VAL A 172 -12.67 4.69 -17.78
CA VAL A 172 -12.08 3.80 -18.79
C VAL A 172 -12.59 4.14 -20.19
N GLY A 173 -11.67 4.20 -21.15
CA GLY A 173 -12.01 4.55 -22.53
C GLY A 173 -12.58 3.40 -23.36
N ASN A 174 -12.29 2.16 -22.97
CA ASN A 174 -12.74 0.94 -23.67
C ASN A 174 -13.15 -0.12 -22.66
N ILE A 175 -14.26 -0.79 -22.93
CA ILE A 175 -14.75 -1.92 -22.15
C ILE A 175 -14.95 -3.09 -23.14
N PHE A 176 -14.38 -4.23 -22.81
CA PHE A 176 -14.52 -5.48 -23.56
C PHE A 176 -15.23 -6.50 -22.67
N SER A 177 -16.29 -7.09 -23.15
CA SER A 177 -17.09 -8.12 -22.45
C SER A 177 -17.34 -9.31 -23.37
#